data_c716f4586a701238d847bf2ece7d23c6
#
_entry.id   c716f4586a701238d847bf2ece7d23c6
#
_cell.length_a   1.000
_cell.length_b   1.000
_cell.length_c   1.000
_cell.angle_alpha   90.00
_cell.angle_beta   90.00
_cell.angle_gamma   90.00
#
_symmetry.space_group_name_H-M   'P 1'
#
loop_
_entity.id
_entity.type
_entity.pdbx_description
1 polymer ?
#
loop_
_entity_poly.entity_id
_entity_poly.type
_entity_poly.pdbx_seq_one_letter_code
_entity_poly.pdbx_strand_id
1 'polypeptide(L)'
;MKTIKLAVIGAGARGFLSYMPYVQRFPREVEVVAVAEPNEERRMRFAEALNLTSEQLYSTWEEFLNEPKLCDALLICTQDQMHYEPTVAALRKGYHVLLEKPMSNNPNECVEMEAIAREEGRLLSICHVSRYTPFWQKMKQLISDGSIGEVMSIQHNENVGYLHYAHSFVRGNWRNDTLSSPMILAKSCHDMDLIRWIVDADCTKVSSFGSLSHFRIENAPAGSTDRCTDGCEVESTCPYSALRFYMQDIETNPFAALIADPPTEANRMNAILGGPYGKCVYRTDNNVVDHQTVNMEFENGVTVMFSMSGFTRDMNRIVQVMGTKGEIRGDLLSSTIDLFEFSTGMQTVTQIPISKSGHQGGDDGIMRQFVSDLRNERYIDTLTSAQASLESHLMAFAAEDSRLNGGAVVDMKLFRQSFAPASSPSSLTLDILH
;
A
#
# COMPACT_ATOMS: atom_id res chain seq x y z
N MET A 1 -30.55 0.99 -9.42
CA MET A 1 -29.21 1.40 -9.90
C MET A 1 -28.55 0.18 -10.52
N LYS A 2 -27.67 0.34 -11.53
CA LYS A 2 -26.93 -0.76 -12.14
C LYS A 2 -25.99 -1.40 -11.11
N THR A 3 -26.02 -2.73 -10.94
CA THR A 3 -25.03 -3.48 -10.18
C THR A 3 -23.72 -3.52 -10.99
N ILE A 4 -22.61 -3.16 -10.38
CA ILE A 4 -21.28 -3.21 -11.01
C ILE A 4 -20.77 -4.65 -10.94
N LYS A 5 -20.35 -5.21 -12.08
CA LYS A 5 -19.76 -6.54 -12.18
C LYS A 5 -18.24 -6.43 -12.10
N LEU A 6 -17.63 -7.21 -11.20
CA LEU A 6 -16.19 -7.29 -11.02
C LEU A 6 -15.67 -8.69 -11.29
N ALA A 7 -14.43 -8.80 -11.75
CA ALA A 7 -13.64 -10.02 -11.61
C ALA A 7 -12.43 -9.73 -10.72
N VAL A 8 -11.95 -10.76 -10.01
CA VAL A 8 -10.82 -10.63 -9.09
C VAL A 8 -9.63 -11.40 -9.61
N ILE A 9 -8.48 -10.74 -9.70
CA ILE A 9 -7.19 -11.34 -10.03
C ILE A 9 -6.34 -11.37 -8.77
N GLY A 10 -6.11 -12.58 -8.22
CA GLY A 10 -5.44 -12.81 -6.94
C GLY A 10 -6.40 -12.91 -5.76
N ALA A 11 -6.67 -14.14 -5.29
CA ALA A 11 -7.56 -14.47 -4.16
C ALA A 11 -6.80 -14.62 -2.82
N GLY A 12 -5.69 -13.88 -2.65
CA GLY A 12 -4.93 -13.81 -1.40
C GLY A 12 -5.65 -13.01 -0.31
N ALA A 13 -4.91 -12.65 0.74
CA ALA A 13 -5.48 -11.91 1.88
C ALA A 13 -6.18 -10.60 1.47
N ARG A 14 -5.58 -9.82 0.55
CA ARG A 14 -6.19 -8.57 0.08
C ARG A 14 -7.46 -8.84 -0.72
N GLY A 15 -7.39 -9.68 -1.75
CA GLY A 15 -8.54 -10.00 -2.59
C GLY A 15 -9.69 -10.63 -1.80
N PHE A 16 -9.39 -11.54 -0.86
CA PHE A 16 -10.42 -12.29 -0.13
C PHE A 16 -10.84 -11.63 1.19
N LEU A 17 -9.88 -11.36 2.09
CA LEU A 17 -10.23 -10.90 3.44
C LEU A 17 -10.56 -9.41 3.52
N SER A 18 -10.02 -8.57 2.63
CA SER A 18 -10.21 -7.13 2.70
C SER A 18 -11.42 -6.64 1.89
N TYR A 19 -11.60 -7.12 0.66
CA TYR A 19 -12.61 -6.56 -0.25
C TYR A 19 -13.89 -7.39 -0.36
N MET A 20 -13.83 -8.71 -0.20
CA MET A 20 -15.03 -9.56 -0.30
C MET A 20 -16.08 -9.29 0.79
N PRO A 21 -15.73 -8.90 2.03
CA PRO A 21 -16.72 -8.47 3.00
C PRO A 21 -17.60 -7.31 2.53
N TYR A 22 -17.08 -6.39 1.72
CA TYR A 22 -17.87 -5.32 1.10
C TYR A 22 -18.85 -5.89 0.08
N VAL A 23 -18.39 -6.77 -0.82
CA VAL A 23 -19.24 -7.42 -1.84
C VAL A 23 -20.40 -8.17 -1.19
N GLN A 24 -20.12 -8.95 -0.15
CA GLN A 24 -21.14 -9.73 0.58
C GLN A 24 -22.18 -8.85 1.29
N ARG A 25 -21.77 -7.70 1.84
CA ARG A 25 -22.68 -6.76 2.52
C ARG A 25 -23.52 -5.93 1.55
N PHE A 26 -23.01 -5.67 0.35
CA PHE A 26 -23.65 -4.79 -0.63
C PHE A 26 -23.89 -5.47 -1.99
N PRO A 27 -24.57 -6.64 -2.05
CA PRO A 27 -24.75 -7.44 -3.27
C PRO A 27 -25.59 -6.73 -4.36
N ARG A 28 -26.34 -5.68 -3.98
CA ARG A 28 -27.06 -4.84 -4.95
C ARG A 28 -26.18 -3.76 -5.58
N GLU A 29 -25.02 -3.52 -5.01
CA GLU A 29 -24.08 -2.50 -5.50
C GLU A 29 -23.03 -3.11 -6.39
N VAL A 30 -22.49 -4.27 -6.01
CA VAL A 30 -21.38 -4.93 -6.65
C VAL A 30 -21.55 -6.45 -6.60
N GLU A 31 -21.19 -7.10 -7.69
CA GLU A 31 -21.21 -8.56 -7.87
C GLU A 31 -19.85 -9.01 -8.41
N VAL A 32 -19.27 -10.05 -7.83
CA VAL A 32 -18.09 -10.70 -8.41
C VAL A 32 -18.57 -11.84 -9.30
N VAL A 33 -18.16 -11.80 -10.57
CA VAL A 33 -18.58 -12.75 -11.60
C VAL A 33 -17.49 -13.72 -12.04
N ALA A 34 -16.24 -13.52 -11.63
CA ALA A 34 -15.14 -14.43 -11.92
C ALA A 34 -13.96 -14.21 -10.95
N VAL A 35 -13.12 -15.23 -10.79
CA VAL A 35 -11.84 -15.16 -10.07
C VAL A 35 -10.74 -15.84 -10.87
N ALA A 36 -9.56 -15.21 -10.93
CA ALA A 36 -8.33 -15.79 -11.45
C ALA A 36 -7.30 -15.91 -10.31
N GLU A 37 -6.94 -17.14 -9.94
CA GLU A 37 -6.03 -17.47 -8.84
C GLU A 37 -5.33 -18.80 -9.14
N PRO A 38 -3.99 -18.84 -9.22
CA PRO A 38 -3.28 -20.07 -9.52
C PRO A 38 -3.36 -21.14 -8.43
N ASN A 39 -3.47 -20.73 -7.16
CA ASN A 39 -3.63 -21.67 -6.07
C ASN A 39 -5.08 -22.21 -6.03
N GLU A 40 -5.24 -23.50 -6.30
CA GLU A 40 -6.55 -24.15 -6.41
C GLU A 40 -7.36 -24.05 -5.10
N GLU A 41 -6.73 -24.24 -3.94
CA GLU A 41 -7.42 -24.19 -2.65
C GLU A 41 -7.99 -22.79 -2.38
N ARG A 42 -7.21 -21.74 -2.65
CA ARG A 42 -7.68 -20.35 -2.56
C ARG A 42 -8.79 -20.05 -3.55
N ARG A 43 -8.64 -20.52 -4.79
CA ARG A 43 -9.63 -20.35 -5.86
C ARG A 43 -10.97 -21.01 -5.48
N MET A 44 -10.93 -22.25 -4.95
CA MET A 44 -12.13 -22.96 -4.52
C MET A 44 -12.79 -22.33 -3.31
N ARG A 45 -12.02 -21.89 -2.32
CA ARG A 45 -12.55 -21.14 -1.17
C ARG A 45 -13.25 -19.85 -1.60
N PHE A 46 -12.66 -19.14 -2.56
CA PHE A 46 -13.25 -17.92 -3.12
C PHE A 46 -14.56 -18.21 -3.84
N ALA A 47 -14.59 -19.30 -4.63
CA ALA A 47 -15.78 -19.76 -5.33
C ALA A 47 -16.92 -20.13 -4.37
N GLU A 48 -16.64 -20.88 -3.32
CA GLU A 48 -17.61 -21.25 -2.30
C GLU A 48 -18.20 -20.03 -1.59
N ALA A 49 -17.36 -19.08 -1.20
CA ALA A 49 -17.78 -17.88 -0.48
C ALA A 49 -18.72 -16.97 -1.30
N LEU A 50 -18.64 -17.02 -2.64
CA LEU A 50 -19.39 -16.16 -3.55
C LEU A 50 -20.34 -16.95 -4.47
N ASN A 51 -20.47 -18.28 -4.29
CA ASN A 51 -21.30 -19.18 -5.09
C ASN A 51 -20.96 -19.11 -6.59
N LEU A 52 -19.65 -19.06 -6.94
CA LEU A 52 -19.20 -19.09 -8.32
C LEU A 52 -19.24 -20.52 -8.89
N THR A 53 -19.60 -20.63 -10.17
CA THR A 53 -19.57 -21.91 -10.90
C THR A 53 -18.17 -22.16 -11.47
N SER A 54 -17.89 -23.42 -11.89
CA SER A 54 -16.61 -23.78 -12.50
C SER A 54 -16.22 -22.93 -13.72
N GLU A 55 -17.20 -22.44 -14.49
CA GLU A 55 -17.00 -21.60 -15.67
C GLU A 55 -16.52 -20.17 -15.32
N GLN A 56 -16.58 -19.78 -14.04
CA GLN A 56 -16.17 -18.47 -13.53
C GLN A 56 -14.81 -18.51 -12.82
N LEU A 57 -14.14 -19.69 -12.85
CA LEU A 57 -12.87 -19.96 -12.19
C LEU A 57 -11.75 -20.11 -13.21
N TYR A 58 -10.73 -19.29 -13.07
CA TYR A 58 -9.56 -19.28 -13.95
C TYR A 58 -8.29 -19.54 -13.12
N SER A 59 -7.35 -20.30 -13.70
CA SER A 59 -6.07 -20.56 -13.04
C SER A 59 -5.11 -19.39 -13.18
N THR A 60 -5.23 -18.63 -14.27
CA THR A 60 -4.39 -17.46 -14.53
C THR A 60 -5.21 -16.26 -15.03
N TRP A 61 -4.64 -15.07 -14.91
CA TRP A 61 -5.26 -13.84 -15.42
C TRP A 61 -5.30 -13.82 -16.96
N GLU A 62 -4.36 -14.49 -17.63
CA GLU A 62 -4.32 -14.63 -19.09
C GLU A 62 -5.50 -15.45 -19.58
N GLU A 63 -5.80 -16.58 -18.93
CA GLU A 63 -7.00 -17.37 -19.25
C GLU A 63 -8.26 -16.53 -19.17
N PHE A 64 -8.43 -15.78 -18.06
CA PHE A 64 -9.57 -14.87 -17.89
C PHE A 64 -9.59 -13.78 -18.98
N LEU A 65 -8.46 -13.12 -19.26
CA LEU A 65 -8.42 -12.05 -20.27
C LEU A 65 -8.51 -12.57 -21.72
N ASN A 66 -8.37 -13.86 -21.98
CA ASN A 66 -8.65 -14.43 -23.30
C ASN A 66 -10.16 -14.52 -23.59
N GLU A 67 -11.01 -14.57 -22.58
CA GLU A 67 -12.46 -14.56 -22.75
C GLU A 67 -12.97 -13.20 -23.28
N PRO A 68 -14.15 -13.13 -23.92
CA PRO A 68 -14.83 -11.86 -24.17
C PRO A 68 -14.98 -11.03 -22.89
N LYS A 69 -15.18 -9.71 -23.00
CA LYS A 69 -15.35 -8.85 -21.85
C LYS A 69 -16.57 -9.28 -21.00
N LEU A 70 -16.33 -9.82 -19.80
CA LEU A 70 -17.35 -10.43 -18.93
C LEU A 70 -17.93 -9.47 -17.87
N CYS A 71 -17.21 -8.38 -17.53
CA CYS A 71 -17.56 -7.51 -16.41
C CYS A 71 -17.21 -6.04 -16.70
N ASP A 72 -17.55 -5.17 -15.74
CA ASP A 72 -17.29 -3.73 -15.86
C ASP A 72 -15.84 -3.40 -15.48
N ALA A 73 -15.31 -4.06 -14.43
CA ALA A 73 -13.98 -3.74 -13.89
C ALA A 73 -13.29 -4.97 -13.28
N LEU A 74 -11.97 -4.84 -13.07
CA LEU A 74 -11.14 -5.82 -12.40
C LEU A 74 -10.61 -5.26 -11.07
N LEU A 75 -10.55 -6.14 -10.06
CA LEU A 75 -9.82 -5.93 -8.83
C LEU A 75 -8.53 -6.77 -8.89
N ILE A 76 -7.37 -6.13 -8.96
CA ILE A 76 -6.06 -6.78 -9.10
C ILE A 76 -5.36 -6.73 -7.75
N CYS A 77 -5.13 -7.92 -7.15
CA CYS A 77 -4.58 -8.13 -5.81
C CYS A 77 -3.42 -9.15 -5.82
N THR A 78 -2.61 -9.12 -6.87
CA THR A 78 -1.42 -9.96 -7.03
C THR A 78 -0.26 -9.47 -6.16
N GLN A 79 0.94 -10.01 -6.34
CA GLN A 79 2.16 -9.50 -5.71
C GLN A 79 2.65 -8.25 -6.48
N ASP A 80 3.39 -7.37 -5.80
CA ASP A 80 3.82 -6.06 -6.30
C ASP A 80 4.36 -6.09 -7.74
N GLN A 81 5.28 -7.02 -8.03
CA GLN A 81 5.91 -7.20 -9.34
C GLN A 81 4.99 -7.78 -10.42
N MET A 82 3.82 -8.26 -10.04
CA MET A 82 2.82 -8.86 -10.95
C MET A 82 1.64 -7.91 -11.21
N HIS A 83 1.75 -6.65 -10.87
CA HIS A 83 0.69 -5.66 -11.05
C HIS A 83 0.60 -5.13 -12.48
N TYR A 84 1.75 -4.93 -13.13
CA TYR A 84 1.85 -4.22 -14.39
C TYR A 84 1.16 -4.96 -15.54
N GLU A 85 1.56 -6.19 -15.85
CA GLU A 85 1.07 -6.91 -17.02
C GLU A 85 -0.45 -7.10 -17.05
N PRO A 86 -1.10 -7.64 -15.97
CA PRO A 86 -2.54 -7.80 -15.97
C PRO A 86 -3.28 -6.45 -16.00
N THR A 87 -2.71 -5.38 -15.41
CA THR A 87 -3.32 -4.05 -15.42
C THR A 87 -3.34 -3.47 -16.83
N VAL A 88 -2.21 -3.49 -17.53
CA VAL A 88 -2.11 -3.00 -18.91
C VAL A 88 -3.02 -3.80 -19.86
N ALA A 89 -2.99 -5.13 -19.75
CA ALA A 89 -3.84 -5.99 -20.56
C ALA A 89 -5.34 -5.73 -20.31
N ALA A 90 -5.72 -5.52 -19.06
CA ALA A 90 -7.09 -5.19 -18.67
C ALA A 90 -7.55 -3.83 -19.23
N LEU A 91 -6.73 -2.79 -19.07
CA LEU A 91 -7.04 -1.45 -19.56
C LEU A 91 -7.23 -1.44 -21.08
N ARG A 92 -6.31 -2.04 -21.83
CA ARG A 92 -6.39 -2.18 -23.30
C ARG A 92 -7.59 -3.00 -23.77
N LYS A 93 -8.04 -3.95 -22.95
CA LYS A 93 -9.28 -4.71 -23.19
C LYS A 93 -10.55 -3.93 -22.80
N GLY A 94 -10.40 -2.71 -22.28
CA GLY A 94 -11.49 -1.81 -21.96
C GLY A 94 -12.09 -2.02 -20.58
N TYR A 95 -11.43 -2.72 -19.66
CA TYR A 95 -11.82 -2.81 -18.28
C TYR A 95 -11.40 -1.55 -17.49
N HIS A 96 -12.19 -1.18 -16.49
CA HIS A 96 -11.72 -0.34 -15.40
C HIS A 96 -10.96 -1.20 -14.38
N VAL A 97 -10.03 -0.62 -13.64
CA VAL A 97 -9.18 -1.39 -12.71
C VAL A 97 -9.11 -0.72 -11.35
N LEU A 98 -9.33 -1.51 -10.29
CA LEU A 98 -8.92 -1.21 -8.92
C LEU A 98 -7.67 -2.04 -8.63
N LEU A 99 -6.52 -1.38 -8.52
CA LEU A 99 -5.21 -2.01 -8.39
C LEU A 99 -4.69 -1.89 -6.96
N GLU A 100 -4.24 -3.01 -6.37
CA GLU A 100 -3.51 -2.95 -5.10
C GLU A 100 -2.23 -2.13 -5.22
N LYS A 101 -1.85 -1.56 -4.09
CA LYS A 101 -0.61 -0.78 -3.97
C LYS A 101 0.59 -1.70 -3.65
N PRO A 102 1.82 -1.31 -4.04
CA PRO A 102 2.14 -0.18 -4.91
C PRO A 102 1.72 -0.43 -6.36
N MET A 103 1.61 0.60 -7.19
CA MET A 103 1.25 0.43 -8.61
C MET A 103 2.17 -0.57 -9.31
N SER A 104 3.47 -0.39 -9.15
CA SER A 104 4.55 -1.29 -9.58
C SER A 104 5.81 -1.00 -8.76
N ASN A 105 6.75 -1.90 -8.76
CA ASN A 105 8.11 -1.68 -8.24
C ASN A 105 9.08 -1.05 -9.28
N ASN A 106 8.56 -0.66 -10.44
CA ASN A 106 9.30 0.00 -11.53
C ASN A 106 8.62 1.35 -11.87
N PRO A 107 9.32 2.49 -11.76
CA PRO A 107 8.73 3.80 -12.04
C PRO A 107 8.27 3.98 -13.48
N ASN A 108 8.94 3.37 -14.47
CA ASN A 108 8.49 3.42 -15.87
C ASN A 108 7.12 2.75 -16.04
N GLU A 109 6.88 1.62 -15.39
CA GLU A 109 5.60 0.91 -15.43
C GLU A 109 4.48 1.74 -14.79
N CYS A 110 4.77 2.46 -13.70
CA CYS A 110 3.79 3.36 -13.08
C CYS A 110 3.36 4.47 -14.05
N VAL A 111 4.33 5.09 -14.75
CA VAL A 111 4.06 6.13 -15.75
C VAL A 111 3.30 5.57 -16.94
N GLU A 112 3.68 4.39 -17.43
CA GLU A 112 3.03 3.75 -18.56
C GLU A 112 1.58 3.33 -18.23
N MET A 113 1.32 2.78 -17.06
CA MET A 113 -0.04 2.41 -16.64
C MET A 113 -0.95 3.64 -16.54
N GLU A 114 -0.47 4.77 -16.02
CA GLU A 114 -1.22 6.03 -16.00
C GLU A 114 -1.54 6.50 -17.40
N ALA A 115 -0.53 6.51 -18.29
CA ALA A 115 -0.69 6.95 -19.68
C ALA A 115 -1.71 6.09 -20.43
N ILE A 116 -1.63 4.75 -20.29
CA ILE A 116 -2.57 3.82 -20.92
C ILE A 116 -3.98 4.01 -20.37
N ALA A 117 -4.14 4.15 -19.05
CA ALA A 117 -5.45 4.37 -18.45
C ALA A 117 -6.13 5.64 -19.01
N ARG A 118 -5.37 6.71 -19.19
CA ARG A 118 -5.81 7.96 -19.79
C ARG A 118 -6.11 7.82 -21.28
N GLU A 119 -5.26 7.16 -22.05
CA GLU A 119 -5.42 6.90 -23.46
C GLU A 119 -6.68 6.08 -23.75
N GLU A 120 -6.90 5.00 -22.99
CA GLU A 120 -8.05 4.11 -23.14
C GLU A 120 -9.34 4.69 -22.51
N GLY A 121 -9.25 5.83 -21.82
CA GLY A 121 -10.38 6.45 -21.11
C GLY A 121 -10.96 5.54 -20.03
N ARG A 122 -10.08 4.84 -19.27
CA ARG A 122 -10.47 3.88 -18.22
C ARG A 122 -10.06 4.39 -16.85
N LEU A 123 -10.91 4.13 -15.87
CA LEU A 123 -10.55 4.34 -14.48
C LEU A 123 -9.49 3.30 -14.07
N LEU A 124 -8.31 3.77 -13.69
CA LEU A 124 -7.33 3.04 -12.92
C LEU A 124 -7.25 3.71 -11.54
N SER A 125 -7.82 3.05 -10.54
CA SER A 125 -7.80 3.51 -9.15
C SER A 125 -6.82 2.67 -8.34
N ILE A 126 -6.01 3.31 -7.50
CA ILE A 126 -5.00 2.65 -6.69
C ILE A 126 -5.50 2.51 -5.24
N CYS A 127 -5.25 1.36 -4.62
CA CYS A 127 -5.73 1.04 -3.27
C CYS A 127 -5.03 1.83 -2.15
N HIS A 128 -4.98 3.16 -2.28
CA HIS A 128 -4.58 4.07 -1.20
C HIS A 128 -5.69 4.23 -0.18
N VAL A 129 -6.02 3.13 0.48
CA VAL A 129 -7.16 3.00 1.40
C VAL A 129 -7.15 3.99 2.55
N SER A 130 -5.98 4.46 2.96
CA SER A 130 -5.82 5.42 4.06
C SER A 130 -6.58 6.72 3.82
N ARG A 131 -6.64 7.23 2.58
CA ARG A 131 -7.41 8.45 2.23
C ARG A 131 -8.91 8.34 2.52
N TYR A 132 -9.44 7.12 2.64
CA TYR A 132 -10.87 6.85 2.88
C TYR A 132 -11.21 6.58 4.35
N THR A 133 -10.21 6.59 5.23
CA THR A 133 -10.47 6.40 6.66
C THR A 133 -11.08 7.67 7.29
N PRO A 134 -11.98 7.55 8.25
CA PRO A 134 -12.56 8.71 8.94
C PRO A 134 -11.51 9.63 9.55
N PHE A 135 -10.40 9.07 10.07
CA PHE A 135 -9.31 9.83 10.66
C PHE A 135 -8.64 10.77 9.66
N TRP A 136 -8.18 10.24 8.52
CA TRP A 136 -7.48 11.03 7.52
C TRP A 136 -8.42 11.99 6.77
N GLN A 137 -9.69 11.61 6.58
CA GLN A 137 -10.71 12.50 6.03
C GLN A 137 -10.95 13.71 6.95
N LYS A 138 -11.04 13.49 8.26
CA LYS A 138 -11.20 14.57 9.23
C LYS A 138 -9.96 15.46 9.28
N MET A 139 -8.76 14.89 9.24
CA MET A 139 -7.50 15.63 9.16
C MET A 139 -7.48 16.56 7.93
N LYS A 140 -7.76 15.99 6.74
CA LYS A 140 -7.79 16.79 5.49
C LYS A 140 -8.88 17.86 5.53
N GLN A 141 -10.04 17.56 6.10
CA GLN A 141 -11.12 18.53 6.28
C GLN A 141 -10.65 19.74 7.10
N LEU A 142 -10.08 19.53 8.30
CA LEU A 142 -9.61 20.61 9.17
C LEU A 142 -8.56 21.51 8.48
N ILE A 143 -7.66 20.89 7.70
CA ILE A 143 -6.66 21.62 6.94
C ILE A 143 -7.32 22.44 5.82
N SER A 144 -8.23 21.82 5.04
CA SER A 144 -8.91 22.46 3.92
C SER A 144 -9.88 23.57 4.35
N ASP A 145 -10.49 23.43 5.54
CA ASP A 145 -11.35 24.47 6.14
C ASP A 145 -10.54 25.68 6.66
N GLY A 146 -9.19 25.63 6.59
CA GLY A 146 -8.30 26.70 7.03
C GLY A 146 -8.20 26.84 8.54
N SER A 147 -8.55 25.79 9.32
CA SER A 147 -8.50 25.81 10.80
C SER A 147 -7.12 26.17 11.35
N ILE A 148 -6.04 25.82 10.63
CA ILE A 148 -4.65 26.16 11.00
C ILE A 148 -4.02 27.19 10.05
N GLY A 149 -4.78 27.80 9.14
CA GLY A 149 -4.27 28.69 8.11
C GLY A 149 -3.51 27.94 7.01
N GLU A 150 -2.46 28.56 6.47
CA GLU A 150 -1.58 27.91 5.48
C GLU A 150 -0.66 26.91 6.17
N VAL A 151 -0.54 25.70 5.61
CA VAL A 151 0.39 24.68 6.11
C VAL A 151 1.82 25.14 5.83
N MET A 152 2.68 25.11 6.85
CA MET A 152 4.08 25.49 6.75
C MET A 152 5.01 24.28 6.79
N SER A 153 4.73 23.33 7.69
CA SER A 153 5.54 22.13 7.80
C SER A 153 4.76 20.95 8.39
N ILE A 154 5.23 19.73 8.07
CA ILE A 154 4.62 18.47 8.56
C ILE A 154 5.71 17.56 9.13
N GLN A 155 5.42 16.94 10.28
CA GLN A 155 6.14 15.79 10.78
C GLN A 155 5.22 14.57 10.73
N HIS A 156 5.66 13.51 10.06
CA HIS A 156 4.88 12.30 9.88
C HIS A 156 5.71 11.06 10.23
N ASN A 157 5.23 10.24 11.15
CA ASN A 157 5.90 9.02 11.57
C ASN A 157 5.06 7.79 11.20
N GLU A 158 5.65 6.85 10.48
CA GLU A 158 5.15 5.49 10.30
C GLU A 158 5.86 4.57 11.30
N ASN A 159 5.19 4.25 12.37
CA ASN A 159 5.61 3.28 13.37
C ASN A 159 5.15 1.90 12.92
N VAL A 160 6.06 1.10 12.35
CA VAL A 160 5.70 -0.20 11.76
C VAL A 160 5.34 -1.24 12.83
N GLY A 161 5.92 -1.12 14.02
CA GLY A 161 5.81 -2.10 15.08
C GLY A 161 6.79 -3.28 14.89
N TYR A 162 7.57 -3.59 15.93
CA TYR A 162 8.68 -4.54 15.84
C TYR A 162 8.28 -5.96 15.41
N LEU A 163 7.11 -6.43 15.83
CA LEU A 163 6.60 -7.76 15.44
C LEU A 163 6.04 -7.77 14.01
N HIS A 164 5.34 -6.71 13.61
CA HIS A 164 4.88 -6.58 12.23
C HIS A 164 6.06 -6.46 11.26
N TYR A 165 7.08 -5.67 11.61
CA TYR A 165 8.28 -5.57 10.79
C TYR A 165 8.96 -6.95 10.64
N ALA A 166 9.18 -7.67 11.74
CA ALA A 166 9.77 -9.01 11.73
C ALA A 166 8.93 -10.03 10.93
N HIS A 167 7.59 -9.90 10.97
CA HIS A 167 6.68 -10.75 10.19
C HIS A 167 6.76 -10.46 8.69
N SER A 168 6.58 -9.22 8.29
CA SER A 168 6.37 -8.84 6.89
C SER A 168 7.67 -8.58 6.13
N PHE A 169 8.64 -7.90 6.78
CA PHE A 169 9.83 -7.34 6.14
C PHE A 169 11.13 -8.04 6.51
N VAL A 170 11.06 -9.06 7.37
CA VAL A 170 12.21 -9.94 7.69
C VAL A 170 11.94 -11.37 7.26
N ARG A 171 10.76 -11.94 7.54
CA ARG A 171 10.39 -13.32 7.22
C ARG A 171 9.44 -13.43 6.02
N GLY A 172 8.56 -12.44 5.86
CA GLY A 172 7.47 -12.42 4.89
C GLY A 172 7.87 -12.05 3.47
N ASN A 173 6.87 -11.80 2.64
CA ASN A 173 7.03 -11.60 1.20
C ASN A 173 7.76 -10.29 0.84
N TRP A 174 7.71 -9.27 1.71
CA TRP A 174 8.34 -7.96 1.49
C TRP A 174 9.74 -7.85 2.11
N ARG A 175 10.39 -8.97 2.44
CA ARG A 175 11.73 -8.98 3.06
C ARG A 175 12.86 -8.61 2.13
N ASN A 176 12.65 -8.73 0.82
CA ASN A 176 13.69 -8.54 -0.18
C ASN A 176 13.15 -7.69 -1.34
N ASP A 177 13.83 -6.61 -1.66
CA ASP A 177 13.42 -5.62 -2.65
C ASP A 177 13.42 -6.17 -4.09
N THR A 178 14.29 -7.15 -4.38
CA THR A 178 14.32 -7.81 -5.70
C THR A 178 13.16 -8.79 -5.90
N LEU A 179 12.58 -9.30 -4.81
CA LEU A 179 11.43 -10.19 -4.81
C LEU A 179 10.10 -9.46 -4.67
N SER A 180 10.13 -8.20 -4.23
CA SER A 180 8.97 -7.37 -4.00
C SER A 180 9.27 -5.92 -4.32
N SER A 181 9.45 -5.06 -3.30
CA SER A 181 9.68 -3.63 -3.44
C SER A 181 10.57 -3.12 -2.29
N PRO A 182 11.31 -2.00 -2.47
CA PRO A 182 11.93 -1.30 -1.35
C PRO A 182 10.91 -0.96 -0.25
N MET A 183 11.36 -0.89 1.00
CA MET A 183 10.50 -0.65 2.17
C MET A 183 9.66 0.63 2.03
N ILE A 184 10.25 1.70 1.52
CA ILE A 184 9.56 2.99 1.31
C ILE A 184 8.38 2.84 0.33
N LEU A 185 8.48 1.96 -0.65
CA LEU A 185 7.43 1.69 -1.61
C LEU A 185 6.44 0.64 -1.08
N ALA A 186 6.92 -0.52 -0.59
CA ALA A 186 6.06 -1.61 -0.11
C ALA A 186 5.14 -1.19 1.05
N LYS A 187 5.68 -0.42 2.00
CA LYS A 187 4.98 0.02 3.22
C LYS A 187 4.56 1.48 3.16
N SER A 188 5.50 2.38 2.90
CA SER A 188 5.30 3.81 3.10
C SER A 188 4.78 4.53 1.85
N CYS A 189 4.42 3.82 0.77
CA CYS A 189 3.68 4.43 -0.33
C CYS A 189 2.35 5.06 0.13
N HIS A 190 1.69 4.47 1.14
CA HIS A 190 0.54 5.09 1.79
C HIS A 190 0.88 6.42 2.45
N ASP A 191 2.06 6.53 3.06
CA ASP A 191 2.50 7.72 3.78
C ASP A 191 2.89 8.82 2.79
N MET A 192 3.61 8.48 1.72
CA MET A 192 3.91 9.39 0.61
C MET A 192 2.62 9.92 -0.04
N ASP A 193 1.64 9.05 -0.20
CA ASP A 193 0.32 9.39 -0.72
C ASP A 193 -0.47 10.33 0.20
N LEU A 194 -0.49 10.06 1.50
CA LEU A 194 -1.11 10.94 2.49
C LEU A 194 -0.44 12.31 2.56
N ILE A 195 0.89 12.34 2.56
CA ILE A 195 1.67 13.57 2.57
C ILE A 195 1.32 14.41 1.33
N ARG A 196 1.40 13.84 0.12
CA ARG A 196 1.05 14.53 -1.12
C ARG A 196 -0.37 15.08 -1.10
N TRP A 197 -1.33 14.27 -0.61
CA TRP A 197 -2.73 14.65 -0.51
C TRP A 197 -2.98 15.76 0.51
N ILE A 198 -2.31 15.73 1.68
CA ILE A 198 -2.43 16.74 2.73
C ILE A 198 -1.83 18.07 2.28
N VAL A 199 -0.61 18.03 1.72
CA VAL A 199 0.13 19.22 1.25
C VAL A 199 -0.56 19.89 0.07
N ASP A 200 -1.19 19.10 -0.81
CA ASP A 200 -1.93 19.56 -2.00
C ASP A 200 -1.06 20.37 -2.99
N ALA A 201 0.20 19.95 -3.14
CA ALA A 201 1.17 20.51 -4.09
C ALA A 201 2.15 19.44 -4.54
N ASP A 202 2.83 19.62 -5.66
CA ASP A 202 3.82 18.68 -6.15
C ASP A 202 5.13 18.80 -5.36
N CYS A 203 5.79 17.67 -5.12
CA CYS A 203 7.08 17.65 -4.46
C CYS A 203 8.17 18.18 -5.41
N THR A 204 9.07 19.02 -4.89
CA THR A 204 10.18 19.62 -5.66
C THR A 204 11.51 18.98 -5.37
N LYS A 205 11.75 18.56 -4.11
CA LYS A 205 13.01 17.96 -3.69
C LYS A 205 12.80 16.89 -2.65
N VAL A 206 13.59 15.82 -2.74
CA VAL A 206 13.61 14.70 -1.79
C VAL A 206 15.06 14.42 -1.37
N SER A 207 15.27 14.18 -0.06
CA SER A 207 16.53 13.67 0.48
C SER A 207 16.23 12.59 1.53
N SER A 208 16.94 11.47 1.51
CA SER A 208 16.61 10.31 2.34
C SER A 208 17.84 9.58 2.87
N PHE A 209 17.75 9.10 4.11
CA PHE A 209 18.73 8.25 4.78
C PHE A 209 18.04 7.07 5.43
N GLY A 210 18.64 5.90 5.37
CA GLY A 210 18.12 4.68 5.96
C GLY A 210 19.00 3.49 5.67
N SER A 211 18.92 2.46 6.50
CA SER A 211 19.72 1.24 6.34
C SER A 211 19.04 0.03 6.96
N LEU A 212 19.50 -1.15 6.58
CA LEU A 212 19.28 -2.39 7.32
C LEU A 212 20.41 -2.53 8.34
N SER A 213 20.10 -2.30 9.61
CA SER A 213 21.11 -2.24 10.68
C SER A 213 21.06 -3.40 11.66
N HIS A 214 19.86 -3.87 11.99
CA HIS A 214 19.67 -4.82 13.10
C HIS A 214 19.47 -6.26 12.63
N PHE A 215 18.64 -6.50 11.64
CA PHE A 215 18.25 -7.85 11.19
C PHE A 215 19.30 -8.44 10.24
N ARG A 216 20.51 -8.66 10.75
CA ARG A 216 21.70 -9.12 10.03
C ARG A 216 22.42 -10.18 10.83
N ILE A 217 23.17 -11.05 10.15
CA ILE A 217 23.88 -12.17 10.77
C ILE A 217 24.89 -11.72 11.86
N GLU A 218 25.50 -10.55 11.68
CA GLU A 218 26.48 -10.01 12.60
C GLU A 218 25.88 -9.68 13.98
N ASN A 219 24.56 -9.46 14.04
CA ASN A 219 23.81 -9.16 15.26
C ASN A 219 23.12 -10.40 15.85
N ALA A 220 23.33 -11.58 15.27
CA ALA A 220 22.72 -12.81 15.78
C ALA A 220 23.24 -13.13 17.19
N PRO A 221 22.39 -13.28 18.21
CA PRO A 221 22.82 -13.63 19.56
C PRO A 221 23.59 -14.95 19.58
N ALA A 222 24.60 -15.05 20.44
CA ALA A 222 25.29 -16.33 20.68
C ALA A 222 24.27 -17.40 21.13
N GLY A 223 24.40 -18.63 20.64
CA GLY A 223 23.44 -19.71 20.90
C GLY A 223 22.16 -19.66 20.03
N SER A 224 22.03 -18.66 19.13
CA SER A 224 20.94 -18.63 18.16
C SER A 224 21.20 -19.63 17.03
N THR A 225 20.13 -20.27 16.55
CA THR A 225 20.13 -21.26 15.45
C THR A 225 19.53 -20.67 14.19
N ASP A 226 19.51 -21.43 13.08
CA ASP A 226 18.90 -20.98 11.80
C ASP A 226 17.39 -20.85 11.89
N ARG A 227 16.75 -21.64 12.75
CA ARG A 227 15.31 -21.59 13.01
C ARG A 227 15.03 -21.56 14.52
N CYS A 228 13.92 -20.95 14.91
CA CYS A 228 13.51 -20.93 16.31
C CYS A 228 13.21 -22.35 16.88
N THR A 229 12.96 -23.34 16.00
CA THR A 229 12.67 -24.72 16.37
C THR A 229 13.89 -25.62 16.51
N ASP A 230 15.11 -25.16 16.20
CA ASP A 230 16.31 -25.99 16.10
C ASP A 230 17.13 -26.01 17.42
N GLY A 231 16.45 -25.85 18.56
CA GLY A 231 17.10 -25.82 19.88
C GLY A 231 17.82 -24.49 20.17
N CYS A 232 17.25 -23.39 19.72
CA CYS A 232 17.79 -22.04 19.95
C CYS A 232 17.87 -21.70 21.44
N GLU A 233 19.07 -21.51 21.95
CA GLU A 233 19.31 -21.26 23.41
C GLU A 233 18.71 -19.94 23.90
N VAL A 234 18.53 -18.97 22.98
CA VAL A 234 17.98 -17.64 23.31
C VAL A 234 16.49 -17.52 23.00
N GLU A 235 15.81 -18.60 22.58
CA GLU A 235 14.40 -18.57 22.15
C GLU A 235 13.49 -17.95 23.21
N SER A 236 13.66 -18.34 24.49
CA SER A 236 12.81 -17.90 25.59
C SER A 236 12.89 -16.40 25.89
N THR A 237 13.98 -15.72 25.52
CA THR A 237 14.20 -14.28 25.74
C THR A 237 14.17 -13.47 24.47
N CYS A 238 14.21 -14.12 23.29
CA CYS A 238 14.24 -13.45 22.01
C CYS A 238 12.92 -12.70 21.75
N PRO A 239 12.90 -11.38 21.52
CA PRO A 239 11.66 -10.64 21.26
C PRO A 239 10.98 -11.06 19.95
N TYR A 240 11.72 -11.71 19.06
CA TYR A 240 11.26 -12.14 17.74
C TYR A 240 11.02 -13.65 17.63
N SER A 241 10.87 -14.37 18.77
CA SER A 241 10.62 -15.81 18.73
C SER A 241 9.38 -16.14 17.88
N ALA A 242 9.59 -16.99 16.86
CA ALA A 242 8.50 -17.44 16.00
C ALA A 242 7.47 -18.28 16.76
N LEU A 243 7.94 -19.12 17.69
CA LEU A 243 7.07 -19.96 18.51
C LEU A 243 6.16 -19.12 19.39
N ARG A 244 6.73 -18.14 20.13
CA ARG A 244 5.93 -17.27 20.98
C ARG A 244 5.01 -16.33 20.22
N PHE A 245 5.37 -15.93 18.99
CA PHE A 245 4.57 -14.99 18.22
C PHE A 245 3.46 -15.69 17.44
N TYR A 246 3.77 -16.75 16.68
CA TYR A 246 2.80 -17.36 15.79
C TYR A 246 1.96 -18.47 16.41
N MET A 247 2.30 -18.94 17.62
CA MET A 247 1.49 -19.92 18.35
C MET A 247 0.51 -19.25 19.34
N GLN A 248 0.40 -17.92 19.34
CA GLN A 248 -0.64 -17.20 20.05
C GLN A 248 -2.02 -17.46 19.44
N ASP A 249 -3.05 -17.08 20.17
CA ASP A 249 -4.42 -17.08 19.69
C ASP A 249 -4.57 -16.13 18.49
N ILE A 250 -5.18 -16.62 17.41
CA ILE A 250 -5.39 -15.87 16.16
C ILE A 250 -6.35 -14.68 16.33
N GLU A 251 -7.25 -14.71 17.33
CA GLU A 251 -8.14 -13.59 17.62
C GLU A 251 -7.36 -12.40 18.22
N THR A 252 -6.33 -12.67 18.98
CA THR A 252 -5.46 -11.65 19.61
C THR A 252 -4.24 -11.30 18.76
N ASN A 253 -3.79 -12.22 17.90
CA ASN A 253 -2.69 -12.01 16.97
C ASN A 253 -3.08 -12.37 15.54
N PRO A 254 -3.61 -11.43 14.76
CA PRO A 254 -4.01 -11.70 13.37
C PRO A 254 -2.87 -12.13 12.47
N PHE A 255 -1.60 -11.79 12.78
CA PHE A 255 -0.44 -12.27 12.03
C PHE A 255 -0.25 -13.79 12.12
N ALA A 256 -0.67 -14.39 13.24
CA ALA A 256 -0.64 -15.85 13.38
C ALA A 256 -1.58 -16.56 12.40
N ALA A 257 -2.68 -15.93 12.00
CA ALA A 257 -3.59 -16.45 11.00
C ALA A 257 -3.04 -16.38 9.57
N LEU A 258 -2.05 -15.52 9.31
CA LEU A 258 -1.53 -15.28 7.95
C LEU A 258 -0.43 -16.26 7.52
N ILE A 259 0.14 -17.05 8.43
CA ILE A 259 1.26 -17.94 8.11
C ILE A 259 0.84 -19.32 7.60
N ALA A 260 -0.43 -19.68 7.71
CA ALA A 260 -0.99 -20.97 7.26
C ALA A 260 -2.44 -20.82 6.84
N ASP A 261 -2.91 -21.68 5.95
CA ASP A 261 -4.28 -21.74 5.46
C ASP A 261 -4.73 -23.20 5.36
N PRO A 262 -5.76 -23.64 6.12
CA PRO A 262 -6.40 -22.92 7.24
C PRO A 262 -5.42 -22.73 8.43
N PRO A 263 -5.61 -21.69 9.27
CA PRO A 263 -4.63 -21.34 10.32
C PRO A 263 -4.81 -22.16 11.60
N THR A 264 -4.93 -23.49 11.45
CA THR A 264 -4.93 -24.41 12.59
C THR A 264 -3.60 -24.41 13.31
N GLU A 265 -3.56 -24.79 14.58
CA GLU A 265 -2.31 -24.87 15.34
C GLU A 265 -1.29 -25.79 14.66
N ALA A 266 -1.73 -26.95 14.15
CA ALA A 266 -0.87 -27.90 13.43
C ALA A 266 -0.29 -27.28 12.14
N ASN A 267 -1.11 -26.60 11.33
CA ASN A 267 -0.67 -25.97 10.09
C ASN A 267 0.29 -24.80 10.36
N ARG A 268 0.02 -24.00 11.40
CA ARG A 268 0.94 -22.95 11.82
C ARG A 268 2.28 -23.50 12.30
N MET A 269 2.27 -24.60 13.07
CA MET A 269 3.49 -25.27 13.48
C MET A 269 4.26 -25.80 12.26
N ASN A 270 3.59 -26.43 11.28
CA ASN A 270 4.22 -26.86 10.04
C ASN A 270 4.84 -25.69 9.26
N ALA A 271 4.16 -24.55 9.20
CA ALA A 271 4.68 -23.33 8.57
C ALA A 271 5.92 -22.77 9.31
N ILE A 272 5.99 -22.91 10.63
CA ILE A 272 7.17 -22.54 11.42
C ILE A 272 8.31 -23.56 11.19
N LEU A 273 8.02 -24.84 11.15
CA LEU A 273 9.03 -25.90 10.94
C LEU A 273 9.66 -25.83 9.54
N GLY A 274 8.86 -25.71 8.48
CA GLY A 274 9.32 -25.80 7.09
C GLY A 274 9.39 -24.47 6.34
N GLY A 275 8.56 -23.50 6.69
CA GLY A 275 8.38 -22.25 5.97
C GLY A 275 9.31 -21.10 6.41
N PRO A 276 9.19 -19.91 5.79
CA PRO A 276 10.04 -18.77 6.11
C PRO A 276 9.79 -18.21 7.51
N TYR A 277 8.59 -18.37 8.04
CA TYR A 277 8.18 -17.76 9.30
C TYR A 277 8.87 -18.32 10.56
N GLY A 278 9.47 -19.52 10.47
CA GLY A 278 10.27 -20.08 11.54
C GLY A 278 11.76 -19.68 11.51
N LYS A 279 12.24 -19.05 10.43
CA LYS A 279 13.65 -18.63 10.32
C LYS A 279 14.01 -17.60 11.40
N CYS A 280 15.25 -17.67 11.86
CA CYS A 280 15.83 -16.64 12.73
C CYS A 280 15.85 -15.30 12.00
N VAL A 281 15.38 -14.23 12.65
CA VAL A 281 15.33 -12.89 12.04
C VAL A 281 16.70 -12.31 11.65
N TYR A 282 17.77 -12.85 12.20
CA TYR A 282 19.14 -12.46 11.90
C TYR A 282 19.78 -13.29 10.76
N ARG A 283 19.06 -14.31 10.23
CA ARG A 283 19.56 -15.28 9.25
C ARG A 283 18.63 -15.42 8.04
N THR A 284 17.81 -14.42 7.80
CA THR A 284 16.98 -14.36 6.59
C THR A 284 17.77 -13.70 5.46
N ASP A 285 17.21 -13.75 4.25
CA ASP A 285 17.70 -13.08 3.05
C ASP A 285 17.08 -11.68 2.86
N ASN A 286 16.68 -11.03 3.97
CA ASN A 286 16.12 -9.70 3.95
C ASN A 286 17.20 -8.66 3.64
N ASN A 287 16.84 -7.67 2.81
CA ASN A 287 17.71 -6.56 2.42
C ASN A 287 17.04 -5.18 2.50
N VAL A 288 15.74 -5.13 2.83
CA VAL A 288 15.02 -3.87 2.98
C VAL A 288 15.41 -3.15 4.27
N VAL A 289 15.37 -1.82 4.25
CA VAL A 289 15.79 -0.98 5.38
C VAL A 289 14.89 -1.18 6.61
N ASP A 290 15.47 -1.20 7.80
CA ASP A 290 14.72 -1.32 9.07
C ASP A 290 14.36 0.02 9.71
N HIS A 291 14.93 1.11 9.22
CA HIS A 291 14.55 2.50 9.50
C HIS A 291 14.94 3.40 8.34
N GLN A 292 14.15 4.47 8.13
CA GLN A 292 14.38 5.44 7.06
C GLN A 292 13.78 6.80 7.42
N THR A 293 14.48 7.88 7.09
CA THR A 293 13.98 9.24 7.17
C THR A 293 14.00 9.87 5.78
N VAL A 294 12.98 10.70 5.49
CA VAL A 294 12.86 11.43 4.22
C VAL A 294 12.50 12.87 4.51
N ASN A 295 13.27 13.81 3.95
CA ASN A 295 12.94 15.23 3.95
C ASN A 295 12.47 15.63 2.55
N MET A 296 11.39 16.40 2.49
CA MET A 296 10.74 16.82 1.24
C MET A 296 10.45 18.31 1.26
N GLU A 297 10.54 18.95 0.10
CA GLU A 297 10.13 20.33 -0.17
C GLU A 297 9.08 20.31 -1.29
N PHE A 298 8.03 21.12 -1.17
CA PHE A 298 6.91 21.18 -2.10
C PHE A 298 6.83 22.54 -2.80
N GLU A 299 6.15 22.61 -3.95
CA GLU A 299 6.03 23.82 -4.76
C GLU A 299 5.42 25.03 -4.02
N ASN A 300 4.52 24.76 -3.07
CA ASN A 300 3.92 25.79 -2.21
C ASN A 300 4.79 26.18 -1.01
N GLY A 301 6.03 25.70 -0.93
CA GLY A 301 6.98 26.02 0.13
C GLY A 301 6.82 25.17 1.41
N VAL A 302 5.86 24.25 1.46
CA VAL A 302 5.71 23.31 2.59
C VAL A 302 6.90 22.40 2.66
N THR A 303 7.43 22.19 3.88
CA THR A 303 8.49 21.22 4.15
C THR A 303 7.95 20.05 4.98
N VAL A 304 8.41 18.83 4.66
CA VAL A 304 7.95 17.63 5.36
C VAL A 304 9.13 16.78 5.82
N MET A 305 9.08 16.36 7.07
CA MET A 305 9.95 15.33 7.63
C MET A 305 9.12 14.05 7.84
N PHE A 306 9.50 12.98 7.15
CA PHE A 306 8.92 11.66 7.30
C PHE A 306 9.93 10.73 7.99
N SER A 307 9.46 9.88 8.90
CA SER A 307 10.27 8.85 9.54
C SER A 307 9.51 7.52 9.59
N MET A 308 10.15 6.45 9.14
CA MET A 308 9.70 5.08 9.25
C MET A 308 10.65 4.28 10.15
N SER A 309 10.10 3.49 11.09
CA SER A 309 10.90 2.63 11.95
C SER A 309 10.23 1.28 12.21
N GLY A 310 11.00 0.20 12.04
CA GLY A 310 10.65 -1.15 12.47
C GLY A 310 10.83 -1.39 13.99
N PHE A 311 11.38 -0.43 14.73
CA PHE A 311 11.73 -0.57 16.17
C PHE A 311 10.75 0.15 17.08
N THR A 312 9.49 0.15 16.76
CA THR A 312 8.45 0.75 17.60
C THR A 312 7.62 -0.32 18.29
N ARG A 313 7.04 0.02 19.44
CA ARG A 313 6.18 -0.92 20.18
C ARG A 313 4.94 -1.30 19.38
N ASP A 314 4.24 -0.30 18.90
CA ASP A 314 2.95 -0.45 18.24
C ASP A 314 3.02 -0.05 16.77
N MET A 315 2.12 -0.60 15.95
CA MET A 315 1.81 -0.08 14.62
C MET A 315 0.99 1.20 14.79
N ASN A 316 1.53 2.34 14.36
CA ASN A 316 0.85 3.61 14.50
C ASN A 316 1.35 4.63 13.47
N ARG A 317 0.51 5.61 13.14
CA ARG A 317 0.90 6.84 12.47
C ARG A 317 0.71 8.00 13.41
N ILE A 318 1.77 8.78 13.62
CA ILE A 318 1.74 10.01 14.39
C ILE A 318 2.08 11.15 13.45
N VAL A 319 1.22 12.16 13.41
CA VAL A 319 1.40 13.29 12.51
C VAL A 319 1.22 14.61 13.25
N GLN A 320 2.06 15.59 12.93
CA GLN A 320 1.90 16.96 13.34
C GLN A 320 1.92 17.86 12.10
N VAL A 321 0.89 18.67 11.93
CA VAL A 321 0.76 19.64 10.84
C VAL A 321 0.78 21.03 11.46
N MET A 322 1.77 21.82 11.11
CA MET A 322 2.00 23.16 11.64
C MET A 322 1.62 24.19 10.58
N GLY A 323 0.69 25.05 10.91
CA GLY A 323 0.19 26.10 10.05
C GLY A 323 0.40 27.50 10.60
N THR A 324 0.02 28.53 9.82
CA THR A 324 0.19 29.95 10.19
C THR A 324 -0.75 30.41 11.30
N LYS A 325 -1.84 29.70 11.58
CA LYS A 325 -2.86 30.07 12.57
C LYS A 325 -3.07 29.02 13.67
N GLY A 326 -2.45 27.86 13.57
CA GLY A 326 -2.60 26.77 14.52
C GLY A 326 -1.77 25.56 14.18
N GLU A 327 -1.91 24.51 14.97
CA GLU A 327 -1.34 23.20 14.69
C GLU A 327 -2.38 22.08 14.90
N ILE A 328 -2.18 20.99 14.18
CA ILE A 328 -2.96 19.76 14.37
C ILE A 328 -1.98 18.64 14.74
N ARG A 329 -2.30 17.88 15.79
CA ARG A 329 -1.62 16.63 16.14
C ARG A 329 -2.58 15.47 15.98
N GLY A 330 -2.15 14.45 15.27
CA GLY A 330 -2.94 13.24 15.03
C GLY A 330 -2.21 12.00 15.54
N ASP A 331 -2.94 11.13 16.22
CA ASP A 331 -2.50 9.79 16.61
C ASP A 331 -3.53 8.78 16.12
N LEU A 332 -3.11 7.96 15.15
CA LEU A 332 -4.02 7.02 14.47
C LEU A 332 -4.42 5.85 15.38
N LEU A 333 -3.52 5.41 16.27
CA LEU A 333 -3.80 4.27 17.17
C LEU A 333 -4.87 4.63 18.20
N SER A 334 -4.74 5.80 18.83
CA SER A 334 -5.78 6.33 19.72
C SER A 334 -6.97 6.93 18.96
N SER A 335 -6.82 7.12 17.63
CA SER A 335 -7.82 7.74 16.76
C SER A 335 -8.24 9.14 17.21
N THR A 336 -7.27 9.93 17.69
CA THR A 336 -7.46 11.28 18.20
C THR A 336 -6.83 12.33 17.28
N ILE A 337 -7.53 13.44 17.12
CA ILE A 337 -7.03 14.65 16.44
C ILE A 337 -7.14 15.80 17.42
N ASP A 338 -6.02 16.43 17.69
CA ASP A 338 -5.87 17.60 18.58
C ASP A 338 -5.57 18.83 17.73
N LEU A 339 -6.49 19.80 17.73
CA LEU A 339 -6.37 21.09 17.06
C LEU A 339 -6.08 22.17 18.11
N PHE A 340 -5.02 22.93 17.93
CA PHE A 340 -4.69 24.11 18.75
C PHE A 340 -4.70 25.37 17.88
N GLU A 341 -5.51 26.38 18.26
CA GLU A 341 -5.65 27.65 17.56
C GLU A 341 -4.79 28.73 18.22
N PHE A 342 -3.89 29.38 17.48
CA PHE A 342 -2.98 30.39 18.03
C PHE A 342 -3.70 31.68 18.46
N SER A 343 -4.76 32.11 17.76
CA SER A 343 -5.47 33.35 18.05
C SER A 343 -6.26 33.33 19.35
N THR A 344 -6.79 32.16 19.71
CA THR A 344 -7.66 31.97 20.89
C THR A 344 -6.95 31.27 22.03
N GLY A 345 -5.86 30.52 21.73
CA GLY A 345 -5.23 29.57 22.66
C GLY A 345 -6.12 28.35 22.94
N MET A 346 -7.17 28.15 22.17
CA MET A 346 -8.12 27.05 22.38
C MET A 346 -7.56 25.75 21.82
N GLN A 347 -7.72 24.68 22.61
CA GLN A 347 -7.40 23.30 22.22
C GLN A 347 -8.69 22.51 22.07
N THR A 348 -8.84 21.82 20.95
CA THR A 348 -9.99 20.95 20.68
C THR A 348 -9.50 19.56 20.34
N VAL A 349 -9.81 18.59 21.20
CA VAL A 349 -9.50 17.17 20.97
C VAL A 349 -10.73 16.47 20.43
N THR A 350 -10.60 15.89 19.23
CA THR A 350 -11.66 15.13 18.56
C THR A 350 -11.33 13.66 18.57
N GLN A 351 -12.21 12.84 19.16
CA GLN A 351 -12.14 11.39 19.07
C GLN A 351 -12.83 10.94 17.79
N ILE A 352 -12.10 10.26 16.91
CA ILE A 352 -12.65 9.71 15.68
C ILE A 352 -13.12 8.28 15.91
N PRO A 353 -14.35 7.92 15.53
CA PRO A 353 -14.84 6.55 15.66
C PRO A 353 -13.99 5.56 14.87
N ILE A 354 -13.51 4.50 15.52
CA ILE A 354 -12.73 3.44 14.88
C ILE A 354 -13.70 2.48 14.18
N SER A 355 -13.55 2.36 12.86
CA SER A 355 -14.29 1.36 12.09
C SER A 355 -13.69 -0.04 12.34
N LYS A 356 -14.58 -1.04 12.45
CA LYS A 356 -14.19 -2.45 12.56
C LYS A 356 -13.83 -3.10 11.22
N SER A 357 -14.12 -2.45 10.09
CA SER A 357 -13.72 -2.96 8.77
C SER A 357 -12.24 -2.69 8.51
N GLY A 358 -11.64 -3.44 7.56
CA GLY A 358 -10.21 -3.42 7.26
C GLY A 358 -9.65 -2.01 7.08
N HIS A 359 -8.41 -1.81 7.51
CA HIS A 359 -7.74 -0.50 7.55
C HIS A 359 -8.60 0.61 8.16
N GLN A 360 -9.26 0.34 9.33
CA GLN A 360 -10.11 1.31 10.02
C GLN A 360 -11.19 1.94 9.12
N GLY A 361 -11.76 1.14 8.20
CA GLY A 361 -12.82 1.58 7.28
C GLY A 361 -12.35 1.98 5.89
N GLY A 362 -11.05 2.04 5.67
CA GLY A 362 -10.46 2.43 4.39
C GLY A 362 -10.78 1.45 3.26
N ASP A 363 -10.78 0.14 3.53
CA ASP A 363 -11.10 -0.89 2.54
C ASP A 363 -12.55 -0.77 2.05
N ASP A 364 -13.49 -0.54 2.95
CA ASP A 364 -14.89 -0.26 2.59
C ASP A 364 -15.04 1.08 1.85
N GLY A 365 -14.30 2.08 2.30
CA GLY A 365 -14.33 3.42 1.73
C GLY A 365 -13.93 3.43 0.26
N ILE A 366 -12.81 2.77 -0.07
CA ILE A 366 -12.33 2.73 -1.46
C ILE A 366 -13.26 1.90 -2.36
N MET A 367 -13.78 0.77 -1.87
CA MET A 367 -14.74 -0.03 -2.64
C MET A 367 -16.01 0.76 -2.94
N ARG A 368 -16.56 1.48 -1.96
CA ARG A 368 -17.72 2.34 -2.15
C ARG A 368 -17.45 3.44 -3.17
N GLN A 369 -16.28 4.10 -3.06
CA GLN A 369 -15.91 5.17 -3.97
C GLN A 369 -15.71 4.64 -5.40
N PHE A 370 -15.00 3.53 -5.57
CA PHE A 370 -14.77 2.92 -6.88
C PHE A 370 -16.09 2.53 -7.57
N VAL A 371 -17.00 1.87 -6.84
CA VAL A 371 -18.33 1.53 -7.36
C VAL A 371 -19.13 2.79 -7.71
N SER A 372 -19.04 3.84 -6.89
CA SER A 372 -19.68 5.13 -7.16
C SER A 372 -19.11 5.80 -8.42
N ASP A 373 -17.79 5.79 -8.59
CA ASP A 373 -17.13 6.39 -9.73
C ASP A 373 -17.51 5.68 -11.03
N LEU A 374 -17.56 4.35 -11.04
CA LEU A 374 -18.01 3.56 -12.18
C LEU A 374 -19.49 3.85 -12.55
N ARG A 375 -20.36 3.99 -11.54
CA ARG A 375 -21.80 4.29 -11.77
C ARG A 375 -22.04 5.68 -12.33
N ASN A 376 -21.20 6.64 -11.94
CA ASN A 376 -21.32 8.03 -12.34
C ASN A 376 -20.36 8.39 -13.50
N GLU A 377 -19.75 7.39 -14.13
CA GLU A 377 -18.85 7.52 -15.26
C GLU A 377 -17.70 8.53 -15.00
N ARG A 378 -17.21 8.56 -13.75
CA ARG A 378 -16.05 9.38 -13.33
C ARG A 378 -14.78 8.56 -13.44
N TYR A 379 -14.05 8.73 -14.51
CA TYR A 379 -12.87 7.90 -14.82
C TYR A 379 -11.55 8.65 -14.70
N ILE A 380 -11.61 9.98 -14.52
CA ILE A 380 -10.48 10.88 -14.40
C ILE A 380 -10.68 11.71 -13.13
N ASP A 381 -9.60 12.18 -12.53
CA ASP A 381 -9.59 13.06 -11.33
C ASP A 381 -10.34 12.49 -10.12
N THR A 382 -10.36 11.15 -9.99
CA THR A 382 -10.87 10.52 -8.76
C THR A 382 -9.83 10.58 -7.65
N LEU A 383 -10.28 10.42 -6.40
CA LEU A 383 -9.44 10.64 -5.21
C LEU A 383 -8.15 9.83 -5.21
N THR A 384 -8.16 8.60 -5.75
CA THR A 384 -7.00 7.70 -5.86
C THR A 384 -6.80 7.19 -7.29
N SER A 385 -7.09 8.01 -8.29
CA SER A 385 -6.75 7.69 -9.70
C SER A 385 -5.25 7.46 -9.85
N ALA A 386 -4.85 6.74 -10.91
CA ALA A 386 -3.44 6.53 -11.22
C ALA A 386 -2.69 7.87 -11.33
N GLN A 387 -3.31 8.90 -11.92
CA GLN A 387 -2.75 10.25 -11.98
C GLN A 387 -2.48 10.83 -10.58
N ALA A 388 -3.47 10.75 -9.68
CA ALA A 388 -3.32 11.26 -8.30
C ALA A 388 -2.28 10.47 -7.49
N SER A 389 -2.08 9.18 -7.82
CA SER A 389 -1.19 8.25 -7.11
C SER A 389 0.22 8.22 -7.67
N LEU A 390 0.42 8.57 -8.95
CA LEU A 390 1.72 8.51 -9.61
C LEU A 390 2.77 9.37 -8.90
N GLU A 391 2.41 10.59 -8.52
CA GLU A 391 3.34 11.50 -7.84
C GLU A 391 3.88 10.90 -6.53
N SER A 392 3.01 10.30 -5.72
CA SER A 392 3.42 9.69 -4.45
C SER A 392 4.33 8.47 -4.66
N HIS A 393 4.15 7.72 -5.74
CA HIS A 393 5.06 6.62 -6.11
C HIS A 393 6.42 7.17 -6.57
N LEU A 394 6.43 8.22 -7.39
CA LEU A 394 7.68 8.87 -7.81
C LEU A 394 8.44 9.48 -6.62
N MET A 395 7.73 10.04 -5.62
CA MET A 395 8.35 10.48 -4.36
C MET A 395 9.00 9.31 -3.61
N ALA A 396 8.37 8.14 -3.55
CA ALA A 396 8.94 6.96 -2.92
C ALA A 396 10.20 6.45 -3.67
N PHE A 397 10.16 6.40 -5.00
CA PHE A 397 11.31 6.03 -5.82
C PHE A 397 12.46 7.03 -5.68
N ALA A 398 12.17 8.33 -5.67
CA ALA A 398 13.16 9.39 -5.45
C ALA A 398 13.80 9.30 -4.04
N ALA A 399 13.01 8.95 -3.03
CA ALA A 399 13.53 8.73 -1.67
C ALA A 399 14.48 7.52 -1.62
N GLU A 400 14.17 6.46 -2.35
CA GLU A 400 15.06 5.29 -2.43
C GLU A 400 16.32 5.63 -3.23
N ASP A 401 16.22 6.32 -4.36
CA ASP A 401 17.36 6.79 -5.14
C ASP A 401 18.30 7.68 -4.30
N SER A 402 17.74 8.66 -3.59
CA SER A 402 18.48 9.50 -2.66
C SER A 402 19.22 8.68 -1.59
N ARG A 403 18.54 7.72 -0.97
CA ARG A 403 19.12 6.84 0.06
C ARG A 403 20.30 6.05 -0.48
N LEU A 404 20.16 5.45 -1.66
CA LEU A 404 21.20 4.65 -2.31
C LEU A 404 22.41 5.52 -2.73
N ASN A 405 22.19 6.80 -2.96
CA ASN A 405 23.21 7.80 -3.32
C ASN A 405 23.67 8.65 -2.11
N GLY A 406 23.63 8.08 -0.89
CA GLY A 406 24.19 8.71 0.32
C GLY A 406 23.42 9.95 0.80
N GLY A 407 22.15 10.07 0.48
CA GLY A 407 21.28 11.18 0.89
C GLY A 407 21.35 12.37 -0.08
N ALA A 408 21.87 12.19 -1.30
CA ALA A 408 21.89 13.22 -2.32
C ALA A 408 20.46 13.75 -2.58
N VAL A 409 20.33 15.07 -2.72
CA VAL A 409 19.04 15.68 -3.01
C VAL A 409 18.62 15.33 -4.43
N VAL A 410 17.44 14.75 -4.56
CA VAL A 410 16.81 14.46 -5.86
C VAL A 410 15.90 15.64 -6.24
N ASP A 411 16.13 16.23 -7.40
CA ASP A 411 15.23 17.19 -8.04
C ASP A 411 14.09 16.43 -8.70
N MET A 412 12.88 16.61 -8.18
CA MET A 412 11.70 15.85 -8.63
C MET A 412 11.28 16.20 -10.06
N LYS A 413 11.57 17.40 -10.55
CA LYS A 413 11.26 17.76 -11.93
C LYS A 413 12.13 16.97 -12.90
N LEU A 414 13.45 16.91 -12.64
CA LEU A 414 14.38 16.11 -13.45
C LEU A 414 14.08 14.61 -13.30
N PHE A 415 13.75 14.16 -12.10
CA PHE A 415 13.41 12.77 -11.84
C PHE A 415 12.17 12.32 -12.62
N ARG A 416 11.08 13.10 -12.64
CA ARG A 416 9.90 12.82 -13.46
C ARG A 416 10.22 12.75 -14.95
N GLN A 417 11.08 13.65 -15.45
CA GLN A 417 11.47 13.70 -16.87
C GLN A 417 12.24 12.45 -17.31
N SER A 418 12.95 11.79 -16.40
CA SER A 418 13.69 10.56 -16.72
C SER A 418 12.80 9.36 -17.05
N PHE A 419 11.52 9.40 -16.68
CA PHE A 419 10.52 8.35 -16.93
C PHE A 419 9.43 8.78 -17.91
N ALA A 420 9.46 10.02 -18.41
CA ALA A 420 8.49 10.45 -19.41
C ALA A 420 8.59 9.54 -20.64
N PRO A 421 7.46 9.04 -21.19
CA PRO A 421 7.51 8.29 -22.45
C PRO A 421 8.20 9.15 -23.49
N ALA A 422 9.15 8.56 -24.22
CA ALA A 422 9.82 9.25 -25.33
C ALA A 422 8.72 9.85 -26.22
N SER A 423 8.68 11.17 -26.34
CA SER A 423 7.71 11.86 -27.18
C SER A 423 7.72 11.20 -28.55
N SER A 424 6.59 10.68 -29.01
CA SER A 424 6.43 10.18 -30.37
C SER A 424 7.07 11.19 -31.31
N PRO A 425 7.96 10.80 -32.24
CA PRO A 425 8.59 11.76 -33.12
C PRO A 425 7.50 12.56 -33.81
N SER A 426 7.47 13.86 -33.52
CA SER A 426 6.60 14.82 -34.21
C SER A 426 6.74 14.55 -35.71
N SER A 427 5.62 14.30 -36.39
CA SER A 427 5.53 14.17 -37.83
C SER A 427 6.45 15.23 -38.47
N LEU A 428 7.57 14.78 -38.98
CA LEU A 428 8.35 15.57 -39.92
C LEU A 428 7.41 15.90 -41.07
N THR A 429 6.92 17.13 -41.12
CA THR A 429 6.32 17.73 -42.29
C THR A 429 7.38 17.65 -43.39
N LEU A 430 7.14 16.74 -44.34
CA LEU A 430 7.82 16.75 -45.61
C LEU A 430 7.41 18.04 -46.31
N ASP A 431 8.23 19.07 -46.22
CA ASP A 431 8.18 20.19 -47.20
C ASP A 431 8.64 19.63 -48.54
N ILE A 432 7.64 19.33 -49.39
CA ILE A 432 7.85 19.06 -50.80
C ILE A 432 8.13 20.41 -51.46
N LEU A 433 9.39 20.65 -51.75
CA LEU A 433 9.79 21.72 -52.67
C LEU A 433 9.28 21.38 -54.07
N HIS A 434 8.43 22.25 -54.63
CA HIS A 434 8.23 22.43 -56.04
C HIS A 434 9.02 23.65 -56.54
#